data_877a2d6421a6854349f7f3f78f4c3f40
#
_entry.id   877a2d6421a6854349f7f3f78f4c3f40
#
_cell.length_a   1.000
_cell.length_b   1.000
_cell.length_c   1.000
_cell.angle_alpha   90.00
_cell.angle_beta   90.00
_cell.angle_gamma   90.00
#
_symmetry.space_group_name_H-M   'P 1'
#
loop_
_entity.id
_entity.type
_entity.pdbx_description
1 polymer ?
#
loop_
_entity_poly.entity_id
_entity_poly.type
_entity_poly.pdbx_seq_one_letter_code
_entity_poly.pdbx_strand_id
1 'polypeptide(L)'
;MGNNLRIRGLNSRYILFLVDGERLVGEGAGGNINLDQIDVANIKRIEMINGAASVLYGSNAVGAVINVITKEPQEAIAAGCDISYQSNNTAKTRVHIESGQNKFLSQASIYRNSSDGFGAKGDGAYAASYADWGGNMKLGYKFNARTDINGTGRYFRHESFNPEGSLNATHPLTHNFSAGINGGYKSDNERYSLRASVNYDKYFDSDRYERKDETALSGTASNISSRLLNTFKPSEVWEIVAGAEQNHEENYSVKTLGSTPTTKSLDDVSLFGQGQYTAFGSLDIVGGARYTYNFQFGGAVTPKLSLMYKWKDFTFRAGSATAFRSPSIKELFYNFDHQGMFWVYGNPDLKAEKGLYNSLSAEYSGSRFYASAAAYRNDIKDKITQYEVVNELGGLEKYYKNTSSATITGLDINFSAIIFRHLYLKGSYSLCDATDNATGEQLSGNVKHSGTASATWNGNFLKGQYSVQIAGRFSSPHSYSSSGKTSLSKPYNIWKAVITKRFHLGKNDLNLTLKCDNLFNFQDPTFINPGRQYLIGLNYKFN
;
A
#
# COMPACT_ATOMS: atom_id res chain seq x y z
N MET A 1 12.34 5.23 -7.81
CA MET A 1 11.18 6.15 -7.74
C MET A 1 9.99 5.34 -7.25
N GLY A 2 9.50 5.63 -6.03
CA GLY A 2 8.38 4.89 -5.45
C GLY A 2 7.15 4.96 -6.34
N ASN A 3 6.43 3.85 -6.44
CA ASN A 3 5.20 3.76 -7.22
C ASN A 3 4.17 4.76 -6.66
N ASN A 4 3.78 5.75 -7.45
CA ASN A 4 2.73 6.71 -7.11
C ASN A 4 1.37 6.01 -7.11
N LEU A 5 1.07 5.25 -6.06
CA LEU A 5 -0.24 4.64 -5.90
C LEU A 5 -1.28 5.74 -5.63
N ARG A 6 -2.39 5.67 -6.36
CA ARG A 6 -3.55 6.54 -6.15
C ARG A 6 -4.79 5.69 -5.94
N ILE A 7 -5.59 6.07 -4.99
CA ILE A 7 -6.89 5.43 -4.71
C ILE A 7 -7.93 6.55 -4.63
N ARG A 8 -8.95 6.47 -5.47
CA ARG A 8 -10.05 7.43 -5.49
C ARG A 8 -9.57 8.89 -5.51
N GLY A 9 -8.65 9.21 -6.44
CA GLY A 9 -8.10 10.55 -6.62
C GLY A 9 -7.05 10.98 -5.58
N LEU A 10 -6.85 10.22 -4.51
CA LEU A 10 -5.90 10.51 -3.44
C LEU A 10 -4.58 9.74 -3.66
N ASN A 11 -3.47 10.42 -3.41
CA ASN A 11 -2.13 9.84 -3.53
C ASN A 11 -1.72 9.05 -2.27
N SER A 12 -0.53 8.47 -2.27
CA SER A 12 -0.01 7.61 -1.20
C SER A 12 0.02 8.26 0.18
N ARG A 13 0.06 9.60 0.30
CA ARG A 13 0.05 10.31 1.59
C ARG A 13 -1.28 10.17 2.35
N TYR A 14 -2.37 9.83 1.65
CA TYR A 14 -3.69 9.61 2.21
C TYR A 14 -4.02 8.12 2.37
N ILE A 15 -3.06 7.25 2.09
CA ILE A 15 -3.22 5.79 2.10
C ILE A 15 -2.27 5.22 3.15
N LEU A 16 -2.82 4.52 4.12
CA LEU A 16 -2.03 3.82 5.13
C LEU A 16 -1.70 2.41 4.64
N PHE A 17 -0.41 2.09 4.57
CA PHE A 17 0.07 0.75 4.24
C PHE A 17 0.49 0.00 5.49
N LEU A 18 0.03 -1.23 5.60
CA LEU A 18 0.34 -2.12 6.71
C LEU A 18 0.81 -3.49 6.17
N VAL A 19 1.68 -4.14 6.92
CA VAL A 19 2.02 -5.55 6.75
C VAL A 19 1.74 -6.26 8.06
N ASP A 20 0.84 -7.23 8.06
CA ASP A 20 0.34 -7.93 9.25
C ASP A 20 -0.20 -6.97 10.34
N GLY A 21 -0.78 -5.84 9.92
CA GLY A 21 -1.30 -4.80 10.82
C GLY A 21 -0.30 -3.74 11.26
N GLU A 22 0.97 -3.85 10.89
CA GLU A 22 2.07 -2.96 11.26
C GLU A 22 2.37 -1.94 10.17
N ARG A 23 2.61 -0.69 10.54
CA ARG A 23 2.90 0.39 9.58
C ARG A 23 4.17 0.12 8.80
N LEU A 24 4.10 0.34 7.49
CA LEU A 24 5.24 0.30 6.60
C LEU A 24 5.77 1.72 6.42
N VAL A 25 7.04 1.92 6.75
CA VAL A 25 7.72 3.21 6.52
C VAL A 25 8.19 3.30 5.08
N GLY A 26 7.99 4.45 4.47
CA GLY A 26 8.41 4.73 3.10
C GLY A 26 9.62 5.64 3.01
N GLU A 27 9.88 6.11 1.80
CA GLU A 27 10.89 7.12 1.54
C GLU A 27 10.66 8.35 2.43
N GLY A 28 11.60 8.64 3.32
CA GLY A 28 11.47 9.67 4.33
C GLY A 28 11.11 11.07 3.82
N ALA A 29 11.49 11.40 2.60
CA ALA A 29 11.28 12.74 2.05
C ALA A 29 9.94 12.93 1.30
N GLY A 30 9.39 11.90 0.69
CA GLY A 30 8.25 12.02 -0.23
C GLY A 30 6.91 11.53 0.32
N GLY A 31 6.90 10.76 1.39
CA GLY A 31 5.73 10.04 1.89
C GLY A 31 5.25 8.94 0.91
N ASN A 32 6.06 8.61 -0.09
CA ASN A 32 5.81 7.50 -0.98
C ASN A 32 6.37 6.21 -0.39
N ILE A 33 5.60 5.15 -0.44
CA ILE A 33 6.02 3.83 0.02
C ILE A 33 6.54 3.06 -1.18
N ASN A 34 7.78 2.57 -1.08
CA ASN A 34 8.30 1.63 -2.05
C ASN A 34 7.67 0.25 -1.81
N LEU A 35 6.74 -0.17 -2.68
CA LEU A 35 6.05 -1.45 -2.55
C LEU A 35 6.93 -2.65 -2.92
N ASP A 36 8.09 -2.44 -3.57
CA ASP A 36 9.03 -3.51 -3.91
C ASP A 36 9.69 -4.15 -2.67
N GLN A 37 9.62 -3.47 -1.51
CA GLN A 37 10.03 -4.03 -0.23
C GLN A 37 9.10 -5.15 0.29
N ILE A 38 7.93 -5.35 -0.35
CA ILE A 38 6.97 -6.41 0.02
C ILE A 38 7.26 -7.66 -0.81
N ASP A 39 7.58 -8.78 -0.15
CA ASP A 39 7.68 -10.09 -0.78
C ASP A 39 6.31 -10.57 -1.25
N VAL A 40 6.00 -10.34 -2.53
CA VAL A 40 4.69 -10.66 -3.12
C VAL A 40 4.35 -12.16 -3.00
N ALA A 41 5.35 -13.04 -3.07
CA ALA A 41 5.15 -14.48 -2.97
C ALA A 41 4.78 -14.93 -1.54
N ASN A 42 5.07 -14.10 -0.52
CA ASN A 42 4.66 -14.33 0.86
C ASN A 42 3.27 -13.80 1.21
N ILE A 43 2.55 -13.17 0.28
CA ILE A 43 1.22 -12.62 0.53
C ILE A 43 0.18 -13.75 0.58
N LYS A 44 -0.60 -13.81 1.68
CA LYS A 44 -1.81 -14.63 1.80
C LYS A 44 -3.00 -13.93 1.18
N ARG A 45 -3.21 -12.66 1.53
CA ARG A 45 -4.28 -11.79 1.02
C ARG A 45 -3.94 -10.32 1.24
N ILE A 46 -4.62 -9.46 0.51
CA ILE A 46 -4.58 -8.02 0.74
C ILE A 46 -5.98 -7.61 1.20
N GLU A 47 -6.05 -6.97 2.36
CA GLU A 47 -7.26 -6.39 2.92
C GLU A 47 -7.24 -4.89 2.62
N MET A 48 -8.32 -4.39 2.04
CA MET A 48 -8.44 -2.98 1.73
C MET A 48 -9.71 -2.40 2.34
N ILE A 49 -9.54 -1.35 3.13
CA ILE A 49 -10.64 -0.54 3.65
C ILE A 49 -10.62 0.77 2.88
N ASN A 50 -11.66 1.02 2.11
CA ASN A 50 -11.82 2.24 1.34
C ASN A 50 -12.46 3.35 2.18
N GLY A 51 -11.95 4.58 2.04
CA GLY A 51 -12.42 5.77 2.74
C GLY A 51 -11.84 5.93 4.14
N ALA A 52 -12.49 6.72 4.97
CA ALA A 52 -12.01 7.08 6.30
C ALA A 52 -11.98 5.87 7.26
N ALA A 53 -10.80 5.48 7.68
CA ALA A 53 -10.58 4.37 8.61
C ALA A 53 -9.76 4.77 9.85
N SER A 54 -9.67 6.06 10.14
CA SER A 54 -8.80 6.59 11.21
C SER A 54 -9.19 6.12 12.61
N VAL A 55 -10.41 5.65 12.85
CA VAL A 55 -10.83 5.15 14.19
C VAL A 55 -9.92 4.02 14.65
N LEU A 56 -9.66 3.02 13.82
CA LEU A 56 -8.82 1.88 14.19
C LEU A 56 -7.34 2.06 13.81
N TYR A 57 -7.02 2.90 12.82
CA TYR A 57 -5.70 2.95 12.21
C TYR A 57 -4.98 4.30 12.34
N GLY A 58 -5.66 5.33 12.82
CA GLY A 58 -5.08 6.66 13.11
C GLY A 58 -4.85 7.53 11.88
N SER A 59 -3.78 8.30 11.89
CA SER A 59 -3.43 9.25 10.83
C SER A 59 -3.16 8.57 9.49
N ASN A 60 -3.32 9.32 8.40
CA ASN A 60 -3.09 8.93 6.99
C ASN A 60 -4.09 7.90 6.42
N ALA A 61 -5.13 7.52 7.19
CA ALA A 61 -6.20 6.64 6.76
C ALA A 61 -7.43 7.43 6.24
N VAL A 62 -7.20 8.48 5.44
CA VAL A 62 -8.26 9.34 4.87
C VAL A 62 -8.83 8.78 3.58
N GLY A 63 -7.98 8.19 2.74
CA GLY A 63 -8.35 7.62 1.44
C GLY A 63 -8.58 6.13 1.49
N ALA A 64 -7.64 5.41 2.09
CA ALA A 64 -7.74 3.96 2.26
C ALA A 64 -6.74 3.45 3.30
N VAL A 65 -6.99 2.23 3.79
CA VAL A 65 -5.99 1.38 4.48
C VAL A 65 -5.78 0.13 3.63
N ILE A 66 -4.53 -0.19 3.35
CA ILE A 66 -4.12 -1.42 2.67
C ILE A 66 -3.31 -2.24 3.67
N ASN A 67 -3.81 -3.40 4.05
CA ASN A 67 -3.13 -4.32 4.95
C ASN A 67 -2.75 -5.59 4.19
N VAL A 68 -1.46 -5.81 4.05
CA VAL A 68 -0.91 -7.02 3.42
C VAL A 68 -0.76 -8.08 4.50
N ILE A 69 -1.57 -9.13 4.44
CA ILE A 69 -1.50 -10.27 5.35
C ILE A 69 -0.56 -11.32 4.77
N THR A 70 0.48 -11.67 5.52
CA THR A 70 1.46 -12.67 5.11
C THR A 70 0.95 -14.10 5.36
N LYS A 71 1.57 -15.06 4.67
CA LYS A 71 1.28 -16.48 4.88
C LYS A 71 1.71 -16.91 6.27
N GLU A 72 1.01 -17.90 6.81
CA GLU A 72 1.38 -18.59 8.04
C GLU A 72 1.75 -20.04 7.71
N PRO A 73 2.81 -20.58 8.33
CA PRO A 73 3.20 -21.96 8.16
C PRO A 73 2.06 -22.91 8.59
N GLN A 74 1.72 -23.87 7.76
CA GLN A 74 0.65 -24.85 8.05
C GLN A 74 1.16 -26.28 8.04
N GLU A 75 2.32 -26.52 7.46
CA GLU A 75 2.89 -27.86 7.29
C GLU A 75 4.04 -28.11 8.27
N ALA A 76 4.35 -29.38 8.50
CA ALA A 76 5.43 -29.75 9.40
C ALA A 76 6.76 -29.11 8.95
N ILE A 77 7.11 -29.29 7.70
CA ILE A 77 8.21 -28.59 7.01
C ILE A 77 7.81 -28.47 5.55
N ALA A 78 7.94 -27.26 5.01
CA ALA A 78 7.83 -27.04 3.58
C ALA A 78 8.94 -26.08 3.14
N ALA A 79 9.42 -26.26 1.92
CA ALA A 79 10.40 -25.38 1.30
C ALA A 79 9.99 -25.10 -0.15
N GLY A 80 10.50 -24.04 -0.74
CA GLY A 80 10.23 -23.75 -2.13
C GLY A 80 11.20 -22.78 -2.75
N CYS A 81 11.15 -22.78 -4.08
CA CYS A 81 11.94 -21.88 -4.91
C CYS A 81 11.05 -21.30 -6.01
N ASP A 82 11.11 -19.99 -6.16
CA ASP A 82 10.43 -19.25 -7.22
C ASP A 82 11.51 -18.62 -8.11
N ILE A 83 11.48 -18.90 -9.40
CA ILE A 83 12.37 -18.30 -10.38
C ILE A 83 11.53 -17.75 -11.52
N SER A 84 11.78 -16.52 -11.94
CA SER A 84 11.16 -15.98 -13.13
C SER A 84 12.14 -15.10 -13.91
N TYR A 85 12.01 -15.16 -15.22
CA TYR A 85 12.75 -14.33 -16.14
C TYR A 85 11.78 -13.64 -17.09
N GLN A 86 11.98 -12.34 -17.27
CA GLN A 86 11.11 -11.49 -18.08
C GLN A 86 11.94 -10.63 -19.02
N SER A 87 11.31 -10.09 -20.05
CA SER A 87 11.91 -9.07 -20.94
C SER A 87 12.68 -8.00 -20.16
N ASN A 88 13.61 -7.32 -20.81
CA ASN A 88 14.54 -6.35 -20.22
C ASN A 88 15.44 -6.98 -19.14
N ASN A 89 15.85 -8.23 -19.38
CA ASN A 89 16.72 -9.00 -18.48
C ASN A 89 16.23 -8.98 -17.02
N THR A 90 14.91 -8.95 -16.82
CA THR A 90 14.33 -8.91 -15.48
C THR A 90 14.31 -10.31 -14.91
N ALA A 91 15.13 -10.55 -13.90
CA ALA A 91 15.23 -11.81 -13.18
C ALA A 91 14.73 -11.66 -11.75
N LYS A 92 13.90 -12.61 -11.29
CA LYS A 92 13.43 -12.68 -9.91
C LYS A 92 13.64 -14.08 -9.38
N THR A 93 14.31 -14.20 -8.24
CA THR A 93 14.58 -15.47 -7.57
C THR A 93 14.23 -15.35 -6.12
N ARG A 94 13.56 -16.36 -5.57
CA ARG A 94 13.20 -16.46 -4.17
C ARG A 94 13.36 -17.89 -3.68
N VAL A 95 13.90 -18.04 -2.47
CA VAL A 95 13.91 -19.30 -1.74
C VAL A 95 13.22 -19.08 -0.40
N HIS A 96 12.42 -20.05 0.03
CA HIS A 96 11.73 -19.97 1.30
C HIS A 96 11.67 -21.34 1.98
N ILE A 97 11.61 -21.30 3.30
CA ILE A 97 11.38 -22.45 4.17
C ILE A 97 10.35 -22.07 5.22
N GLU A 98 9.46 -23.00 5.55
CA GLU A 98 8.47 -22.80 6.59
C GLU A 98 8.26 -24.09 7.39
N SER A 99 7.94 -23.94 8.66
CA SER A 99 7.59 -25.04 9.56
C SER A 99 6.54 -24.62 10.57
N GLY A 100 5.52 -25.44 10.74
CA GLY A 100 4.45 -25.27 11.72
C GLY A 100 4.31 -26.52 12.59
N GLN A 101 5.35 -26.87 13.37
CA GLN A 101 5.36 -28.07 14.21
C GLN A 101 5.02 -27.76 15.67
N ASN A 102 4.04 -28.50 16.22
CA ASN A 102 3.66 -28.42 17.64
C ASN A 102 3.35 -26.97 18.06
N LYS A 103 4.23 -26.42 18.91
CA LYS A 103 4.10 -25.07 19.47
C LYS A 103 4.90 -24.02 18.69
N PHE A 104 5.79 -24.43 17.78
CA PHE A 104 6.67 -23.54 17.05
C PHE A 104 6.14 -23.27 15.64
N LEU A 105 6.19 -22.01 15.25
CA LEU A 105 5.99 -21.55 13.89
C LEU A 105 7.28 -20.87 13.43
N SER A 106 7.80 -21.24 12.29
CA SER A 106 8.95 -20.57 11.69
C SER A 106 8.76 -20.42 10.20
N GLN A 107 9.16 -19.28 9.68
CA GLN A 107 9.19 -18.98 8.26
C GLN A 107 10.38 -18.10 7.97
N ALA A 108 11.11 -18.41 6.91
CA ALA A 108 12.17 -17.54 6.39
C ALA A 108 12.12 -17.53 4.87
N SER A 109 12.43 -16.39 4.28
CA SER A 109 12.62 -16.26 2.85
C SER A 109 13.71 -15.26 2.53
N ILE A 110 14.41 -15.50 1.43
CA ILE A 110 15.34 -14.55 0.82
C ILE A 110 15.01 -14.44 -0.67
N TYR A 111 15.13 -13.24 -1.20
CA TYR A 111 14.85 -13.00 -2.61
C TYR A 111 15.81 -11.98 -3.22
N ARG A 112 15.99 -12.11 -4.52
CA ARG A 112 16.72 -11.15 -5.37
C ARG A 112 15.87 -10.83 -6.59
N ASN A 113 15.75 -9.54 -6.90
CA ASN A 113 15.15 -9.05 -8.14
C ASN A 113 16.17 -8.16 -8.84
N SER A 114 16.25 -8.25 -10.16
CA SER A 114 17.11 -7.36 -10.97
C SER A 114 16.49 -7.11 -12.33
N SER A 115 16.82 -5.97 -12.93
CA SER A 115 16.39 -5.62 -14.29
C SER A 115 17.39 -4.66 -14.92
N ASP A 116 17.59 -4.76 -16.23
CA ASP A 116 18.39 -3.79 -16.99
C ASP A 116 17.62 -2.48 -17.25
N GLY A 117 16.34 -2.40 -16.79
CA GLY A 117 15.50 -1.27 -17.09
C GLY A 117 15.07 -1.22 -18.57
N PHE A 118 14.68 -0.06 -19.06
CA PHE A 118 14.31 0.14 -20.46
C PHE A 118 14.35 1.62 -20.84
N GLY A 119 14.46 1.88 -22.16
CA GLY A 119 14.52 3.24 -22.70
C GLY A 119 15.86 3.92 -22.47
N ALA A 120 16.06 5.09 -23.06
CA ALA A 120 17.21 5.96 -22.83
C ALA A 120 16.82 7.12 -21.90
N LYS A 121 17.75 7.58 -21.06
CA LYS A 121 17.53 8.75 -20.20
C LYS A 121 17.30 9.99 -21.09
N GLY A 122 16.13 10.61 -20.94
CA GLY A 122 15.69 11.71 -21.83
C GLY A 122 14.58 11.33 -22.78
N ASP A 123 14.39 10.05 -23.07
CA ASP A 123 13.21 9.55 -23.77
C ASP A 123 12.03 9.46 -22.79
N GLY A 124 10.84 9.79 -23.24
CA GLY A 124 9.65 9.90 -22.36
C GLY A 124 9.29 8.62 -21.59
N ALA A 125 9.79 7.45 -22.00
CA ALA A 125 9.55 6.17 -21.33
C ALA A 125 10.88 5.52 -20.93
N TYR A 126 11.43 5.97 -19.80
CA TYR A 126 12.69 5.45 -19.25
C TYR A 126 12.48 4.87 -17.85
N ALA A 127 13.10 3.71 -17.59
CA ALA A 127 13.29 3.16 -16.26
C ALA A 127 14.74 2.69 -16.08
N ALA A 128 15.38 3.13 -14.99
CA ALA A 128 16.74 2.73 -14.66
C ALA A 128 16.85 1.22 -14.42
N SER A 129 18.03 0.66 -14.65
CA SER A 129 18.36 -0.67 -14.18
C SER A 129 18.40 -0.70 -12.65
N TYR A 130 18.12 -1.86 -12.04
CA TYR A 130 18.10 -1.99 -10.60
C TYR A 130 18.47 -3.39 -10.11
N ALA A 131 18.89 -3.46 -8.86
CA ALA A 131 19.08 -4.70 -8.12
C ALA A 131 18.50 -4.59 -6.72
N ASP A 132 17.60 -5.52 -6.38
CA ASP A 132 17.00 -5.66 -5.06
C ASP A 132 17.48 -6.91 -4.36
N TRP A 133 17.66 -6.82 -3.06
CA TRP A 133 17.78 -7.93 -2.14
C TRP A 133 16.77 -7.77 -1.03
N GLY A 134 16.14 -8.86 -0.63
CA GLY A 134 15.25 -8.83 0.49
C GLY A 134 15.19 -10.16 1.21
N GLY A 135 14.76 -10.09 2.47
CA GLY A 135 14.55 -11.25 3.31
C GLY A 135 13.49 -10.99 4.35
N ASN A 136 12.77 -12.04 4.70
CA ASN A 136 11.74 -12.01 5.74
C ASN A 136 11.95 -13.21 6.66
N MET A 137 11.68 -12.98 7.95
CA MET A 137 11.70 -14.02 8.97
C MET A 137 10.49 -13.84 9.89
N LYS A 138 9.84 -14.92 10.25
CA LYS A 138 8.75 -14.95 11.24
C LYS A 138 8.98 -16.15 12.14
N LEU A 139 8.99 -15.91 13.45
CA LEU A 139 9.09 -16.94 14.49
C LEU A 139 7.91 -16.80 15.42
N GLY A 140 7.24 -17.88 15.73
CA GLY A 140 6.11 -17.90 16.64
C GLY A 140 6.21 -19.03 17.64
N TYR A 141 5.70 -18.79 18.84
CA TYR A 141 5.59 -19.81 19.87
C TYR A 141 4.22 -19.74 20.54
N LYS A 142 3.53 -20.88 20.55
CA LYS A 142 2.26 -21.06 21.26
C LYS A 142 2.53 -21.70 22.62
N PHE A 143 2.46 -20.94 23.70
CA PHE A 143 2.61 -21.46 25.06
C PHE A 143 1.52 -22.51 25.35
N ASN A 144 0.32 -22.20 24.91
CA ASN A 144 -0.87 -23.05 24.98
C ASN A 144 -1.89 -22.61 23.91
N ALA A 145 -3.11 -23.14 23.93
CA ALA A 145 -4.18 -22.77 23.00
C ALA A 145 -4.64 -21.29 23.11
N ARG A 146 -4.28 -20.61 24.19
CA ARG A 146 -4.75 -19.26 24.53
C ARG A 146 -3.70 -18.19 24.36
N THR A 147 -2.43 -18.53 24.47
CA THR A 147 -1.33 -17.55 24.56
C THR A 147 -0.27 -17.84 23.52
N ASP A 148 0.02 -16.85 22.71
CA ASP A 148 1.04 -16.89 21.67
C ASP A 148 1.96 -15.66 21.74
N ILE A 149 3.17 -15.82 21.21
CA ILE A 149 4.10 -14.74 20.93
C ILE A 149 4.69 -14.95 19.54
N ASN A 150 4.87 -13.88 18.79
CA ASN A 150 5.46 -13.89 17.46
C ASN A 150 6.48 -12.76 17.32
N GLY A 151 7.61 -13.08 16.71
CA GLY A 151 8.62 -12.13 16.27
C GLY A 151 8.70 -12.09 14.75
N THR A 152 8.87 -10.93 14.19
CA THR A 152 9.03 -10.70 12.75
C THR A 152 10.28 -9.89 12.48
N GLY A 153 10.96 -10.18 11.37
CA GLY A 153 12.08 -9.39 10.87
C GLY A 153 11.99 -9.28 9.35
N ARG A 154 12.28 -8.12 8.81
CA ARG A 154 12.35 -7.87 7.37
C ARG A 154 13.57 -7.03 7.06
N TYR A 155 14.21 -7.34 5.94
CA TYR A 155 15.27 -6.54 5.35
C TYR A 155 15.00 -6.35 3.86
N PHE A 156 15.26 -5.14 3.37
CA PHE A 156 15.17 -4.82 1.96
C PHE A 156 16.31 -3.87 1.57
N ARG A 157 16.94 -4.12 0.43
CA ARG A 157 17.93 -3.25 -0.19
C ARG A 157 17.56 -3.05 -1.66
N HIS A 158 17.51 -1.81 -2.09
CA HIS A 158 17.30 -1.42 -3.47
C HIS A 158 18.46 -0.55 -3.94
N GLU A 159 19.05 -0.89 -5.06
CA GLU A 159 20.07 -0.08 -5.73
C GLU A 159 19.62 0.16 -7.19
N SER A 160 19.53 1.43 -7.57
CA SER A 160 19.15 1.85 -8.92
C SER A 160 20.38 2.39 -9.63
N PHE A 161 20.61 1.95 -10.85
CA PHE A 161 21.79 2.34 -11.64
C PHE A 161 21.39 3.34 -12.71
N ASN A 162 21.91 4.56 -12.61
CA ASN A 162 21.74 5.55 -13.67
C ASN A 162 22.65 5.21 -14.86
N PRO A 163 22.22 5.49 -16.11
CA PRO A 163 23.04 5.20 -17.28
C PRO A 163 24.39 5.91 -17.22
N GLU A 164 25.41 5.24 -17.76
CA GLU A 164 26.75 5.79 -17.93
C GLU A 164 26.73 7.13 -18.67
N GLY A 165 27.66 8.02 -18.34
CA GLY A 165 27.90 9.29 -19.07
C GLY A 165 27.44 10.56 -18.38
N SER A 166 26.78 10.52 -17.22
CA SER A 166 26.60 11.74 -16.43
C SER A 166 27.87 12.07 -15.64
N LEU A 167 28.28 13.33 -15.64
CA LEU A 167 29.46 13.81 -14.87
C LEU A 167 29.36 13.50 -13.36
N ASN A 168 28.15 13.29 -12.85
CA ASN A 168 27.82 12.89 -11.49
C ASN A 168 26.91 11.65 -11.50
N ALA A 169 27.43 10.52 -12.00
CA ALA A 169 26.69 9.26 -11.94
C ALA A 169 26.49 8.87 -10.47
N THR A 170 25.29 9.13 -9.96
CA THR A 170 24.85 8.71 -8.63
C THR A 170 23.89 7.55 -8.77
N HIS A 171 24.09 6.53 -7.93
CA HIS A 171 23.21 5.39 -7.83
C HIS A 171 22.41 5.52 -6.53
N PRO A 172 21.10 5.81 -6.58
CA PRO A 172 20.25 5.77 -5.40
C PRO A 172 20.30 4.40 -4.75
N LEU A 173 20.65 4.37 -3.47
CA LEU A 173 20.77 3.17 -2.66
C LEU A 173 19.88 3.31 -1.44
N THR A 174 18.91 2.41 -1.30
CA THR A 174 18.02 2.41 -0.16
C THR A 174 18.08 1.10 0.60
N HIS A 175 18.00 1.19 1.92
CA HIS A 175 17.89 0.04 2.82
C HIS A 175 16.68 0.24 3.73
N ASN A 176 15.95 -0.84 3.99
CA ASN A 176 14.92 -0.87 5.00
C ASN A 176 15.14 -2.06 5.93
N PHE A 177 15.00 -1.84 7.21
CA PHE A 177 15.00 -2.86 8.24
C PHE A 177 13.76 -2.70 9.12
N SER A 178 13.02 -3.79 9.30
CA SER A 178 11.87 -3.82 10.20
C SER A 178 12.01 -4.98 11.18
N ALA A 179 11.62 -4.75 12.43
CA ALA A 179 11.53 -5.78 13.46
C ALA A 179 10.27 -5.56 14.30
N GLY A 180 9.58 -6.64 14.64
CA GLY A 180 8.37 -6.57 15.44
C GLY A 180 8.22 -7.75 16.38
N ILE A 181 7.58 -7.50 17.52
CA ILE A 181 7.14 -8.52 18.47
C ILE A 181 5.66 -8.27 18.74
N ASN A 182 4.86 -9.31 18.65
CA ASN A 182 3.47 -9.28 19.06
C ASN A 182 3.13 -10.50 19.91
N GLY A 183 2.24 -10.32 20.90
CA GLY A 183 1.75 -11.38 21.74
C GLY A 183 0.24 -11.31 21.89
N GLY A 184 -0.40 -12.44 22.08
CA GLY A 184 -1.83 -12.55 22.20
C GLY A 184 -2.25 -13.46 23.35
N TYR A 185 -3.40 -13.11 23.95
CA TYR A 185 -4.12 -13.94 24.89
C TYR A 185 -5.60 -14.01 24.49
N LYS A 186 -6.20 -15.21 24.59
CA LYS A 186 -7.64 -15.43 24.44
C LYS A 186 -8.16 -16.20 25.65
N SER A 187 -9.34 -15.85 26.15
CA SER A 187 -10.04 -16.63 27.18
C SER A 187 -10.58 -17.93 26.61
N ASP A 188 -10.87 -18.93 27.50
CA ASP A 188 -11.40 -20.23 27.10
C ASP A 188 -12.72 -20.17 26.34
N ASN A 189 -13.59 -19.23 26.72
CA ASN A 189 -14.88 -19.01 26.06
C ASN A 189 -14.81 -18.06 24.85
N GLU A 190 -13.59 -17.66 24.44
CA GLU A 190 -13.31 -16.73 23.34
C GLU A 190 -14.00 -15.37 23.45
N ARG A 191 -14.59 -15.05 24.63
CA ARG A 191 -15.26 -13.77 24.88
C ARG A 191 -14.31 -12.62 25.14
N TYR A 192 -13.07 -12.92 25.50
CA TYR A 192 -12.06 -11.92 25.77
C TYR A 192 -10.79 -12.23 25.01
N SER A 193 -10.22 -11.23 24.35
CA SER A 193 -8.87 -11.34 23.78
C SER A 193 -8.09 -10.03 23.99
N LEU A 194 -6.80 -10.19 24.26
CA LEU A 194 -5.84 -9.11 24.38
C LEU A 194 -4.70 -9.37 23.41
N ARG A 195 -4.29 -8.35 22.68
CA ARG A 195 -3.12 -8.39 21.81
C ARG A 195 -2.27 -7.15 22.05
N ALA A 196 -0.98 -7.37 22.21
CA ALA A 196 0.01 -6.29 22.32
C ALA A 196 1.06 -6.45 21.23
N SER A 197 1.52 -5.34 20.66
CA SER A 197 2.61 -5.33 19.68
C SER A 197 3.53 -4.12 19.87
N VAL A 198 4.80 -4.33 19.53
CA VAL A 198 5.82 -3.27 19.40
C VAL A 198 6.57 -3.53 18.11
N ASN A 199 6.69 -2.50 17.29
CA ASN A 199 7.34 -2.58 15.99
C ASN A 199 8.28 -1.42 15.79
N TYR A 200 9.40 -1.73 15.17
CA TYR A 200 10.41 -0.78 14.73
C TYR A 200 10.65 -0.94 13.24
N ASP A 201 10.64 0.16 12.52
CA ASP A 201 10.96 0.23 11.10
C ASP A 201 11.97 1.34 10.86
N LYS A 202 13.02 1.09 10.07
CA LYS A 202 14.03 2.08 9.73
C LYS A 202 14.42 2.00 8.28
N TYR A 203 14.31 3.13 7.60
CA TYR A 203 14.64 3.34 6.20
C TYR A 203 15.86 4.25 6.10
N PHE A 204 16.79 3.89 5.22
CA PHE A 204 17.98 4.67 4.89
C PHE A 204 17.93 5.04 3.41
N ASP A 205 18.19 6.28 3.11
CA ASP A 205 18.33 6.83 1.77
C ASP A 205 19.75 7.34 1.57
N SER A 206 20.43 6.85 0.54
CA SER A 206 21.82 7.17 0.25
C SER A 206 22.04 7.33 -1.25
N ASP A 207 23.04 8.08 -1.63
CA ASP A 207 23.55 8.18 -2.98
C ASP A 207 24.95 7.57 -3.05
N ARG A 208 25.16 6.58 -3.92
CA ARG A 208 26.47 6.02 -4.22
C ARG A 208 27.06 6.77 -5.41
N TYR A 209 28.23 7.36 -5.20
CA TYR A 209 29.00 8.06 -6.24
C TYR A 209 30.01 7.11 -6.87
N GLU A 210 29.73 6.66 -8.08
CA GLU A 210 30.52 5.62 -8.77
C GLU A 210 31.99 6.01 -8.96
N ARG A 211 32.27 7.26 -9.39
CA ARG A 211 33.63 7.74 -9.62
C ARG A 211 34.49 7.90 -8.38
N LYS A 212 33.87 8.10 -7.22
CA LYS A 212 34.56 8.29 -5.94
C LYS A 212 34.59 7.02 -5.10
N ASP A 213 33.84 5.98 -5.53
CA ASP A 213 33.52 4.79 -4.73
C ASP A 213 33.08 5.14 -3.28
N GLU A 214 32.28 6.21 -3.19
CA GLU A 214 31.78 6.76 -1.93
C GLU A 214 30.27 6.64 -1.87
N THR A 215 29.74 6.34 -0.68
CA THR A 215 28.30 6.35 -0.40
C THR A 215 28.01 7.43 0.61
N ALA A 216 27.20 8.41 0.23
CA ALA A 216 26.77 9.49 1.11
C ALA A 216 25.33 9.26 1.58
N LEU A 217 25.11 9.31 2.89
CA LEU A 217 23.77 9.22 3.47
C LEU A 217 23.01 10.52 3.21
N SER A 218 21.87 10.42 2.53
CA SER A 218 20.97 11.54 2.22
C SER A 218 19.90 11.73 3.31
N GLY A 219 19.48 10.64 3.97
CA GLY A 219 18.51 10.69 5.04
C GLY A 219 18.18 9.35 5.66
N THR A 220 17.52 9.39 6.81
CA THR A 220 16.89 8.23 7.43
C THR A 220 15.48 8.56 7.89
N ALA A 221 14.59 7.58 7.82
CA ALA A 221 13.28 7.65 8.47
C ALA A 221 13.11 6.44 9.37
N SER A 222 12.63 6.64 10.58
CA SER A 222 12.32 5.54 11.49
C SER A 222 10.96 5.73 12.14
N ASN A 223 10.37 4.62 12.51
CA ASN A 223 9.11 4.59 13.24
C ASN A 223 9.17 3.52 14.33
N ILE A 224 8.75 3.88 15.54
CA ILE A 224 8.46 2.94 16.62
C ILE A 224 6.97 3.04 16.89
N SER A 225 6.26 1.94 16.77
CA SER A 225 4.83 1.87 17.12
C SER A 225 4.59 0.82 18.19
N SER A 226 3.80 1.18 19.20
CA SER A 226 3.34 0.29 20.25
C SER A 226 1.83 0.29 20.27
N ARG A 227 1.21 -0.88 20.28
CA ARG A 227 -0.24 -1.01 20.23
C ARG A 227 -0.74 -2.04 21.22
N LEU A 228 -1.81 -1.69 21.94
CA LEU A 228 -2.58 -2.59 22.79
C LEU A 228 -4.01 -2.64 22.26
N LEU A 229 -4.51 -3.83 21.99
CA LEU A 229 -5.87 -4.06 21.49
C LEU A 229 -6.58 -5.08 22.38
N ASN A 230 -7.72 -4.68 22.87
CA ASN A 230 -8.61 -5.50 23.66
C ASN A 230 -9.92 -5.74 22.89
N THR A 231 -10.37 -6.98 22.83
CA THR A 231 -11.69 -7.33 22.28
C THR A 231 -12.49 -8.07 23.36
N PHE A 232 -13.70 -7.60 23.61
CA PHE A 232 -14.61 -8.19 24.56
C PHE A 232 -15.98 -8.43 23.95
N LYS A 233 -16.47 -9.68 24.08
CA LYS A 233 -17.78 -10.13 23.59
C LYS A 233 -18.67 -10.47 24.79
N PRO A 234 -19.36 -9.48 25.38
CA PRO A 234 -20.25 -9.75 26.54
C PRO A 234 -21.39 -10.71 26.22
N SER A 235 -21.83 -10.73 24.97
CA SER A 235 -22.84 -11.65 24.45
C SER A 235 -22.62 -11.93 22.96
N GLU A 236 -23.42 -12.79 22.35
CA GLU A 236 -23.37 -13.11 20.92
C GLU A 236 -23.75 -11.92 20.00
N VAL A 237 -24.44 -10.93 20.55
CA VAL A 237 -24.89 -9.75 19.78
C VAL A 237 -24.02 -8.53 20.01
N TRP A 238 -23.08 -8.58 20.96
CA TRP A 238 -22.19 -7.46 21.26
C TRP A 238 -20.73 -7.83 21.11
N GLU A 239 -19.99 -6.99 20.38
CA GLU A 239 -18.53 -7.01 20.35
C GLU A 239 -18.00 -5.59 20.62
N ILE A 240 -17.10 -5.47 21.59
CA ILE A 240 -16.45 -4.22 21.97
C ILE A 240 -14.96 -4.36 21.73
N VAL A 241 -14.40 -3.43 20.98
CA VAL A 241 -12.96 -3.32 20.73
C VAL A 241 -12.49 -1.99 21.33
N ALA A 242 -11.46 -2.05 22.16
CA ALA A 242 -10.82 -0.85 22.73
C ALA A 242 -9.30 -1.00 22.65
N GLY A 243 -8.60 0.10 22.48
CA GLY A 243 -7.15 0.05 22.40
C GLY A 243 -6.47 1.38 22.66
N ALA A 244 -5.15 1.27 22.84
CA ALA A 244 -4.22 2.38 22.93
C ALA A 244 -3.09 2.17 21.91
N GLU A 245 -2.57 3.26 21.39
CA GLU A 245 -1.46 3.24 20.42
C GLU A 245 -0.55 4.42 20.72
N GLN A 246 0.74 4.18 20.65
CA GLN A 246 1.80 5.21 20.67
C GLN A 246 2.61 5.04 19.40
N ASN A 247 2.97 6.16 18.80
CA ASN A 247 3.75 6.21 17.59
C ASN A 247 4.82 7.30 17.72
N HIS A 248 6.07 6.95 17.44
CA HIS A 248 7.21 7.85 17.40
C HIS A 248 7.84 7.76 16.01
N GLU A 249 7.76 8.85 15.28
CA GLU A 249 8.37 9.00 13.94
C GLU A 249 9.57 9.92 14.04
N GLU A 250 10.70 9.49 13.50
CA GLU A 250 11.92 10.27 13.42
C GLU A 250 12.44 10.33 11.99
N ASN A 251 12.89 11.49 11.57
CA ASN A 251 13.49 11.69 10.27
C ASN A 251 14.76 12.54 10.39
N TYR A 252 15.86 12.00 9.88
CA TYR A 252 17.11 12.71 9.63
C TYR A 252 17.21 13.01 8.14
N SER A 253 17.55 14.23 7.76
CA SER A 253 17.76 14.58 6.36
C SER A 253 18.76 15.70 6.22
N VAL A 254 19.58 15.63 5.18
CA VAL A 254 20.43 16.73 4.74
C VAL A 254 19.64 17.92 4.19
N LYS A 255 18.33 17.75 4.00
CA LYS A 255 17.38 18.74 3.46
C LYS A 255 16.58 19.46 4.55
N THR A 256 16.88 19.23 5.83
CA THR A 256 16.23 19.95 6.93
C THR A 256 17.03 21.20 7.28
N LEU A 257 16.32 22.32 7.53
CA LEU A 257 16.88 23.60 7.99
C LEU A 257 18.06 24.15 7.14
N GLY A 258 17.91 24.16 5.82
CA GLY A 258 18.78 24.96 4.95
C GLY A 258 20.24 24.55 4.92
N SER A 259 20.57 23.32 4.68
CA SER A 259 21.93 22.75 4.54
C SER A 259 22.56 22.20 5.83
N THR A 260 21.96 22.41 6.99
CA THR A 260 22.45 21.75 8.22
C THR A 260 21.66 20.46 8.42
N PRO A 261 22.31 19.30 8.30
CA PRO A 261 21.66 18.01 8.57
C PRO A 261 21.08 17.98 9.99
N THR A 262 19.81 17.63 10.11
CA THR A 262 19.13 17.66 11.41
C THR A 262 18.11 16.54 11.52
N THR A 263 17.90 16.08 12.74
CA THR A 263 16.87 15.12 13.08
C THR A 263 15.62 15.84 13.58
N LYS A 264 14.46 15.47 13.08
CA LYS A 264 13.14 15.92 13.55
C LYS A 264 12.27 14.73 13.88
N SER A 265 11.45 14.85 14.91
CA SER A 265 10.53 13.80 15.35
C SER A 265 9.11 14.31 15.48
N LEU A 266 8.17 13.38 15.36
CA LEU A 266 6.75 13.56 15.66
C LEU A 266 6.31 12.42 16.55
N ASP A 267 5.62 12.79 17.64
CA ASP A 267 5.09 11.85 18.61
C ASP A 267 3.59 11.95 18.67
N ASP A 268 2.89 10.81 18.65
CA ASP A 268 1.47 10.77 18.91
C ASP A 268 1.08 9.62 19.85
N VAL A 269 0.04 9.89 20.66
CA VAL A 269 -0.62 8.90 21.49
C VAL A 269 -2.10 8.89 21.17
N SER A 270 -2.70 7.72 21.23
CA SER A 270 -4.09 7.57 20.86
C SER A 270 -4.81 6.58 21.76
N LEU A 271 -6.09 6.91 22.03
CA LEU A 271 -7.04 6.00 22.63
C LEU A 271 -8.22 5.83 21.68
N PHE A 272 -8.69 4.61 21.50
CA PHE A 272 -9.81 4.34 20.61
C PHE A 272 -10.72 3.25 21.15
N GLY A 273 -11.97 3.31 20.73
CA GLY A 273 -12.96 2.30 21.05
C GLY A 273 -14.04 2.20 19.98
N GLN A 274 -14.55 0.98 19.79
CA GLN A 274 -15.62 0.68 18.86
C GLN A 274 -16.51 -0.39 19.46
N GLY A 275 -17.83 -0.21 19.35
CA GLY A 275 -18.84 -1.21 19.69
C GLY A 275 -19.57 -1.67 18.43
N GLN A 276 -19.81 -2.97 18.31
CA GLN A 276 -20.71 -3.56 17.35
C GLN A 276 -21.89 -4.19 18.08
N TYR A 277 -23.10 -3.91 17.59
CA TYR A 277 -24.34 -4.52 18.06
C TYR A 277 -25.09 -5.14 16.89
N THR A 278 -25.44 -6.42 17.00
CA THR A 278 -26.24 -7.14 16.00
C THR A 278 -27.69 -7.19 16.44
N ALA A 279 -28.54 -6.34 15.83
CA ALA A 279 -29.98 -6.30 16.07
C ALA A 279 -30.71 -7.30 15.16
N PHE A 280 -31.71 -7.98 15.70
CA PHE A 280 -32.59 -8.89 14.95
C PHE A 280 -31.87 -9.96 14.10
N GLY A 281 -30.60 -10.28 14.43
CA GLY A 281 -29.77 -11.24 13.71
C GLY A 281 -29.37 -10.85 12.28
N SER A 282 -29.75 -9.65 11.82
CA SER A 282 -29.54 -9.22 10.42
C SER A 282 -29.04 -7.79 10.27
N LEU A 283 -29.12 -6.95 11.31
CA LEU A 283 -28.67 -5.57 11.29
C LEU A 283 -27.48 -5.39 12.24
N ASP A 284 -26.28 -5.20 11.68
CA ASP A 284 -25.09 -4.85 12.43
C ASP A 284 -24.95 -3.31 12.47
N ILE A 285 -24.82 -2.78 13.68
CA ILE A 285 -24.59 -1.36 13.97
C ILE A 285 -23.20 -1.25 14.59
N VAL A 286 -22.31 -0.49 13.99
CA VAL A 286 -20.95 -0.27 14.48
C VAL A 286 -20.75 1.22 14.73
N GLY A 287 -20.51 1.59 15.99
CA GLY A 287 -20.16 2.95 16.40
C GLY A 287 -18.82 2.98 17.10
N GLY A 288 -18.02 3.99 16.85
CA GLY A 288 -16.72 4.12 17.50
C GLY A 288 -16.11 5.50 17.36
N ALA A 289 -15.08 5.76 18.16
CA ALA A 289 -14.30 6.98 18.10
C ALA A 289 -12.84 6.72 18.47
N ARG A 290 -11.94 7.55 17.95
CA ARG A 290 -10.53 7.63 18.35
C ARG A 290 -10.22 9.07 18.72
N TYR A 291 -9.47 9.25 19.79
CA TYR A 291 -8.77 10.47 20.12
C TYR A 291 -7.27 10.25 19.91
N THR A 292 -6.66 11.08 19.09
CA THR A 292 -5.21 11.12 18.88
C THR A 292 -4.71 12.48 19.31
N TYR A 293 -3.68 12.51 20.15
CA TYR A 293 -2.95 13.71 20.52
C TYR A 293 -1.56 13.65 19.95
N ASN A 294 -1.23 14.60 19.09
CA ASN A 294 0.13 14.81 18.58
C ASN A 294 0.76 15.99 19.31
N PHE A 295 2.00 15.81 19.76
CA PHE A 295 2.69 16.80 20.58
C PHE A 295 3.07 18.08 19.79
N GLN A 296 3.06 18.05 18.47
CA GLN A 296 3.39 19.20 17.61
C GLN A 296 2.14 20.05 17.25
N PHE A 297 1.02 19.44 16.92
CA PHE A 297 -0.17 20.15 16.38
C PHE A 297 -1.49 19.83 17.09
N GLY A 298 -1.43 19.16 18.25
CA GLY A 298 -2.56 18.99 19.15
C GLY A 298 -3.45 17.79 18.83
N GLY A 299 -4.69 17.82 19.34
CA GLY A 299 -5.60 16.70 19.36
C GLY A 299 -6.57 16.63 18.18
N ALA A 300 -6.93 15.41 17.77
CA ALA A 300 -8.00 15.14 16.81
C ALA A 300 -8.92 14.02 17.32
N VAL A 301 -10.24 14.22 17.13
CA VAL A 301 -11.26 13.18 17.39
C VAL A 301 -11.82 12.71 16.06
N THR A 302 -11.87 11.39 15.86
CA THR A 302 -12.42 10.78 14.64
C THR A 302 -13.54 9.80 14.96
N PRO A 303 -14.81 10.21 14.94
CA PRO A 303 -15.95 9.33 15.08
C PRO A 303 -16.25 8.55 13.79
N LYS A 304 -16.95 7.41 13.96
CA LYS A 304 -17.46 6.54 12.90
C LYS A 304 -18.81 5.95 13.31
N LEU A 305 -19.72 5.86 12.32
CA LEU A 305 -20.94 5.08 12.41
C LEU A 305 -21.08 4.26 11.11
N SER A 306 -21.40 2.99 11.24
CA SER A 306 -21.64 2.10 10.10
C SER A 306 -22.80 1.17 10.39
N LEU A 307 -23.63 0.95 9.39
CA LEU A 307 -24.77 0.05 9.41
C LEU A 307 -24.56 -1.01 8.33
N MET A 308 -24.87 -2.26 8.64
CA MET A 308 -24.90 -3.34 7.67
C MET A 308 -26.15 -4.18 7.88
N TYR A 309 -26.99 -4.25 6.84
CA TYR A 309 -28.21 -5.04 6.84
C TYR A 309 -28.11 -6.19 5.86
N LYS A 310 -28.34 -7.41 6.34
CA LYS A 310 -28.34 -8.65 5.54
C LYS A 310 -29.77 -9.10 5.30
N TRP A 311 -30.10 -9.29 4.01
CA TRP A 311 -31.39 -9.78 3.59
C TRP A 311 -31.23 -10.84 2.50
N LYS A 312 -31.39 -12.10 2.88
CA LYS A 312 -31.10 -13.26 2.01
C LYS A 312 -29.66 -13.13 1.43
N ASP A 313 -29.54 -13.15 0.12
CA ASP A 313 -28.27 -13.01 -0.63
C ASP A 313 -27.80 -11.56 -0.78
N PHE A 314 -28.58 -10.59 -0.29
CA PHE A 314 -28.24 -9.17 -0.35
C PHE A 314 -27.63 -8.67 0.95
N THR A 315 -26.64 -7.78 0.82
CA THR A 315 -26.07 -7.03 1.92
C THR A 315 -26.05 -5.54 1.57
N PHE A 316 -26.66 -4.73 2.42
CA PHE A 316 -26.68 -3.27 2.27
C PHE A 316 -25.80 -2.67 3.36
N ARG A 317 -24.98 -1.67 3.00
CA ARG A 317 -24.14 -0.96 3.96
C ARG A 317 -24.29 0.54 3.80
N ALA A 318 -24.33 1.25 4.92
CA ALA A 318 -24.25 2.69 5.00
C ALA A 318 -23.18 3.06 6.04
N GLY A 319 -22.39 4.07 5.76
CA GLY A 319 -21.34 4.48 6.67
C GLY A 319 -21.01 5.97 6.57
N SER A 320 -20.72 6.56 7.73
CA SER A 320 -20.16 7.89 7.86
C SER A 320 -18.97 7.82 8.83
N ALA A 321 -17.83 8.36 8.42
CA ALA A 321 -16.64 8.37 9.25
C ALA A 321 -15.81 9.62 8.98
N THR A 322 -15.17 10.13 10.01
CA THR A 322 -14.16 11.16 9.86
C THR A 322 -12.76 10.56 9.88
N ALA A 323 -11.83 11.24 9.24
CA ALA A 323 -10.41 10.92 9.25
C ALA A 323 -9.59 12.20 9.31
N PHE A 324 -8.32 12.05 9.64
CA PHE A 324 -7.36 13.14 9.58
C PHE A 324 -6.03 12.68 8.97
N ARG A 325 -5.28 13.64 8.42
CA ARG A 325 -3.90 13.44 7.99
C ARG A 325 -3.01 14.44 8.72
N SER A 326 -2.06 13.94 9.45
CA SER A 326 -1.01 14.74 10.07
C SER A 326 -0.09 15.36 9.00
N PRO A 327 0.36 16.60 9.18
CA PRO A 327 1.49 17.11 8.41
C PRO A 327 2.70 16.19 8.57
N SER A 328 3.41 15.93 7.50
CA SER A 328 4.66 15.15 7.54
C SER A 328 5.83 16.01 8.04
N ILE A 329 6.88 15.37 8.55
CA ILE A 329 8.13 16.05 8.95
C ILE A 329 8.67 16.92 7.82
N LYS A 330 8.56 16.45 6.57
CA LYS A 330 8.94 17.24 5.39
C LYS A 330 8.12 18.53 5.25
N GLU A 331 6.81 18.44 5.37
CA GLU A 331 5.92 19.59 5.22
C GLU A 331 6.12 20.61 6.34
N LEU A 332 6.52 20.15 7.54
CA LEU A 332 6.78 21.03 8.68
C LEU A 332 8.16 21.67 8.67
N PHE A 333 9.21 20.91 8.31
CA PHE A 333 10.58 21.30 8.68
C PHE A 333 11.60 21.31 7.55
N TYR A 334 11.30 20.81 6.34
CA TYR A 334 12.30 20.80 5.27
C TYR A 334 12.52 22.20 4.68
N ASN A 335 13.78 22.59 4.60
CA ASN A 335 14.25 23.77 3.91
C ASN A 335 15.41 23.37 3.01
N PHE A 336 15.23 23.35 1.71
CA PHE A 336 16.29 22.95 0.80
C PHE A 336 16.16 23.58 -0.58
N ASP A 337 17.30 23.75 -1.21
CA ASP A 337 17.41 24.08 -2.63
C ASP A 337 17.23 22.83 -3.49
N HIS A 338 16.32 22.86 -4.42
CA HIS A 338 16.12 21.80 -5.39
C HIS A 338 17.03 21.99 -6.61
N GLN A 339 18.34 21.80 -6.39
CA GLN A 339 19.40 21.87 -7.42
C GLN A 339 19.43 23.21 -8.20
N GLY A 340 19.23 24.31 -7.51
CA GLY A 340 19.21 25.64 -8.11
C GLY A 340 17.95 26.00 -8.89
N MET A 341 16.97 25.09 -8.97
CA MET A 341 15.71 25.35 -9.68
C MET A 341 14.70 26.12 -8.84
N PHE A 342 14.57 25.75 -7.58
CA PHE A 342 13.68 26.40 -6.62
C PHE A 342 14.00 25.98 -5.18
N TRP A 343 13.64 26.83 -4.23
CA TRP A 343 13.68 26.53 -2.80
C TRP A 343 12.36 25.95 -2.33
N VAL A 344 12.42 25.04 -1.37
CA VAL A 344 11.25 24.50 -0.66
C VAL A 344 11.37 24.85 0.80
N TYR A 345 10.32 25.45 1.37
CA TYR A 345 10.24 25.83 2.77
C TYR A 345 9.10 25.08 3.47
N GLY A 346 9.42 24.36 4.54
CA GLY A 346 8.44 23.79 5.44
C GLY A 346 7.72 24.85 6.26
N ASN A 347 6.57 24.48 6.82
CA ASN A 347 5.79 25.37 7.65
C ASN A 347 5.41 24.67 8.98
N PRO A 348 6.02 25.05 10.13
CA PRO A 348 5.70 24.46 11.43
C PRO A 348 4.27 24.73 11.93
N ASP A 349 3.57 25.72 11.38
CA ASP A 349 2.22 26.13 11.78
C ASP A 349 1.12 25.34 11.06
N LEU A 350 1.47 24.34 10.26
CA LEU A 350 0.50 23.50 9.58
C LEU A 350 -0.37 22.72 10.57
N LYS A 351 -1.66 22.66 10.24
CA LYS A 351 -2.67 21.87 10.95
C LYS A 351 -2.96 20.56 10.23
N ALA A 352 -3.49 19.61 10.98
CA ALA A 352 -3.95 18.35 10.37
C ALA A 352 -5.12 18.59 9.40
N GLU A 353 -5.07 17.94 8.25
CA GLU A 353 -6.19 17.88 7.31
C GLU A 353 -7.31 17.02 7.88
N LYS A 354 -8.55 17.34 7.57
CA LYS A 354 -9.75 16.64 8.05
C LYS A 354 -10.56 16.12 6.87
N GLY A 355 -10.98 14.86 6.94
CA GLY A 355 -11.84 14.22 5.96
C GLY A 355 -13.18 13.78 6.57
N LEU A 356 -14.27 13.97 5.84
CA LEU A 356 -15.57 13.36 6.12
C LEU A 356 -15.96 12.45 4.96
N TYR A 357 -16.02 11.16 5.23
CA TYR A 357 -16.35 10.14 4.26
C TYR A 357 -17.73 9.56 4.52
N ASN A 358 -18.58 9.56 3.50
CA ASN A 358 -19.91 8.95 3.50
C ASN A 358 -20.00 7.92 2.38
N SER A 359 -20.63 6.78 2.64
CA SER A 359 -20.82 5.74 1.63
C SER A 359 -22.11 4.97 1.81
N LEU A 360 -22.63 4.51 0.65
CA LEU A 360 -23.74 3.57 0.55
C LEU A 360 -23.33 2.45 -0.39
N SER A 361 -23.62 1.21 -0.04
CA SER A 361 -23.36 0.08 -0.93
C SER A 361 -24.43 -0.98 -0.86
N ALA A 362 -24.61 -1.67 -1.97
CA ALA A 362 -25.42 -2.86 -2.11
C ALA A 362 -24.56 -3.98 -2.72
N GLU A 363 -24.72 -5.17 -2.20
CA GLU A 363 -24.00 -6.37 -2.61
C GLU A 363 -24.97 -7.53 -2.75
N TYR A 364 -24.84 -8.30 -3.81
CA TYR A 364 -25.48 -9.57 -4.03
C TYR A 364 -24.43 -10.69 -4.04
N SER A 365 -24.62 -11.73 -3.24
CA SER A 365 -23.72 -12.86 -3.08
C SER A 365 -24.45 -14.18 -3.31
N GLY A 366 -24.67 -14.55 -4.56
CA GLY A 366 -25.22 -15.85 -4.95
C GLY A 366 -24.14 -16.92 -5.15
N SER A 367 -24.54 -18.17 -5.34
CA SER A 367 -23.61 -19.31 -5.50
C SER A 367 -22.70 -19.25 -6.73
N ARG A 368 -23.14 -18.58 -7.80
CA ARG A 368 -22.39 -18.46 -9.07
C ARG A 368 -22.15 -17.04 -9.52
N PHE A 369 -22.83 -16.09 -8.93
CA PHE A 369 -22.78 -14.69 -9.30
C PHE A 369 -22.62 -13.81 -8.07
N TYR A 370 -21.69 -12.89 -8.15
CA TYR A 370 -21.47 -11.82 -7.18
C TYR A 370 -21.51 -10.48 -7.89
N ALA A 371 -22.20 -9.51 -7.32
CA ALA A 371 -22.18 -8.13 -7.78
C ALA A 371 -22.19 -7.17 -6.59
N SER A 372 -21.50 -6.07 -6.70
CA SER A 372 -21.57 -4.97 -5.73
C SER A 372 -21.53 -3.62 -6.41
N ALA A 373 -22.23 -2.65 -5.83
CA ALA A 373 -22.17 -1.24 -6.18
C ALA A 373 -22.00 -0.42 -4.91
N ALA A 374 -21.06 0.53 -4.92
CA ALA A 374 -20.78 1.41 -3.80
C ALA A 374 -20.63 2.85 -4.28
N ALA A 375 -21.53 3.73 -3.84
CA ALA A 375 -21.43 5.18 -4.02
C ALA A 375 -20.77 5.80 -2.79
N TYR A 376 -19.94 6.82 -3.00
CA TYR A 376 -19.22 7.48 -1.92
C TYR A 376 -19.00 8.96 -2.18
N ARG A 377 -18.82 9.69 -1.07
CA ARG A 377 -18.36 11.08 -1.05
C ARG A 377 -17.35 11.28 0.08
N ASN A 378 -16.23 11.93 -0.23
CA ASN A 378 -15.18 12.29 0.71
C ASN A 378 -14.89 13.78 0.59
N ASP A 379 -15.22 14.55 1.62
CA ASP A 379 -14.95 15.98 1.69
C ASP A 379 -13.71 16.21 2.57
N ILE A 380 -12.64 16.76 1.99
CA ILE A 380 -11.37 17.04 2.67
C ILE A 380 -11.25 18.54 2.89
N LYS A 381 -10.97 18.96 4.11
CA LYS A 381 -10.75 20.34 4.53
C LYS A 381 -9.34 20.54 5.05
N ASP A 382 -8.89 21.80 5.07
CA ASP A 382 -7.57 22.20 5.55
C ASP A 382 -6.42 21.45 4.78
N LYS A 383 -6.64 21.17 3.50
CA LYS A 383 -5.69 20.42 2.68
C LYS A 383 -4.36 21.16 2.58
N ILE A 384 -3.26 20.45 2.83
CA ILE A 384 -1.91 20.98 2.74
C ILE A 384 -1.49 21.02 1.27
N THR A 385 -1.23 22.22 0.78
CA THR A 385 -0.80 22.47 -0.60
C THR A 385 0.46 23.30 -0.62
N GLN A 386 1.20 23.21 -1.73
CA GLN A 386 2.31 24.13 -2.01
C GLN A 386 1.79 25.31 -2.81
N TYR A 387 2.31 26.50 -2.52
CA TYR A 387 2.18 27.68 -3.37
C TYR A 387 3.56 28.22 -3.73
N GLU A 388 3.64 28.89 -4.86
CA GLU A 388 4.88 29.40 -5.44
C GLU A 388 4.94 30.91 -5.25
N VAL A 389 6.14 31.40 -4.92
CA VAL A 389 6.46 32.82 -4.84
C VAL A 389 7.74 33.05 -5.63
N VAL A 390 7.78 34.12 -6.43
CA VAL A 390 9.02 34.58 -7.04
C VAL A 390 9.60 35.64 -6.10
N ASN A 391 10.80 35.38 -5.58
CA ASN A 391 11.46 36.32 -4.68
C ASN A 391 12.01 37.55 -5.44
N GLU A 392 12.51 38.55 -4.72
CA GLU A 392 13.01 39.81 -5.29
C GLU A 392 14.19 39.63 -6.28
N LEU A 393 14.90 38.51 -6.19
CA LEU A 393 16.02 38.14 -7.07
C LEU A 393 15.58 37.30 -8.28
N GLY A 394 14.28 37.07 -8.45
CA GLY A 394 13.71 36.23 -9.53
C GLY A 394 13.77 34.71 -9.26
N GLY A 395 14.20 34.30 -8.07
CA GLY A 395 14.25 32.88 -7.65
C GLY A 395 12.85 32.36 -7.30
N LEU A 396 12.56 31.12 -7.70
CA LEU A 396 11.30 30.45 -7.37
C LEU A 396 11.38 29.81 -5.99
N GLU A 397 10.40 30.09 -5.15
CA GLU A 397 10.26 29.54 -3.79
C GLU A 397 8.91 28.85 -3.63
N LYS A 398 8.89 27.73 -2.91
CA LYS A 398 7.69 26.93 -2.63
C LYS A 398 7.46 26.81 -1.13
N TYR A 399 6.26 27.15 -0.71
CA TYR A 399 5.85 27.15 0.70
C TYR A 399 4.64 26.23 0.90
N TYR A 400 4.50 25.64 2.08
CA TYR A 400 3.34 24.84 2.45
C TYR A 400 2.32 25.66 3.25
N LYS A 401 1.04 25.44 2.99
CA LYS A 401 -0.08 26.04 3.76
C LYS A 401 -1.34 25.18 3.73
N ASN A 402 -2.20 25.35 4.73
CA ASN A 402 -3.55 24.78 4.77
C ASN A 402 -4.53 25.76 4.09
N THR A 403 -4.82 25.60 2.82
CA THR A 403 -5.65 26.58 2.10
C THR A 403 -6.69 25.97 1.18
N SER A 404 -6.58 24.69 0.89
CA SER A 404 -7.44 24.05 -0.08
C SER A 404 -8.44 23.11 0.60
N SER A 405 -9.51 22.86 -0.08
CA SER A 405 -10.41 21.75 0.20
C SER A 405 -10.63 20.96 -1.07
N ALA A 406 -10.99 19.70 -0.92
CA ALA A 406 -11.28 18.84 -2.06
C ALA A 406 -12.52 18.02 -1.80
N THR A 407 -13.32 17.83 -2.84
CA THR A 407 -14.48 16.95 -2.82
C THR A 407 -14.26 15.81 -3.80
N ILE A 408 -14.42 14.59 -3.33
CA ILE A 408 -14.28 13.37 -4.14
C ILE A 408 -15.59 12.61 -4.08
N THR A 409 -16.22 12.43 -5.23
CA THR A 409 -17.43 11.62 -5.37
C THR A 409 -17.17 10.48 -6.35
N GLY A 410 -17.81 9.34 -6.12
CA GLY A 410 -17.61 8.24 -7.04
C GLY A 410 -18.57 7.07 -6.86
N LEU A 411 -18.44 6.15 -7.81
CA LEU A 411 -19.21 4.91 -7.88
C LEU A 411 -18.26 3.76 -8.26
N ASP A 412 -18.17 2.75 -7.41
CA ASP A 412 -17.43 1.52 -7.69
C ASP A 412 -18.41 0.38 -7.93
N ILE A 413 -18.26 -0.32 -9.04
CA ILE A 413 -19.04 -1.51 -9.40
C ILE A 413 -18.08 -2.68 -9.56
N ASN A 414 -18.40 -3.82 -8.95
CA ASN A 414 -17.65 -5.05 -9.11
C ASN A 414 -18.62 -6.20 -9.44
N PHE A 415 -18.18 -7.11 -10.27
CA PHE A 415 -18.88 -8.35 -10.50
C PHE A 415 -17.93 -9.52 -10.66
N SER A 416 -18.39 -10.72 -10.31
CA SER A 416 -17.76 -11.97 -10.68
C SER A 416 -18.81 -13.04 -10.96
N ALA A 417 -18.51 -13.92 -11.90
CA ALA A 417 -19.43 -14.99 -12.30
C ALA A 417 -18.68 -16.28 -12.59
N ILE A 418 -19.28 -17.40 -12.22
CA ILE A 418 -18.90 -18.75 -12.64
C ILE A 418 -19.86 -19.15 -13.77
N ILE A 419 -19.43 -18.97 -15.01
CA ILE A 419 -20.27 -19.22 -16.20
C ILE A 419 -20.43 -20.73 -16.43
N PHE A 420 -19.29 -21.47 -16.36
CA PHE A 420 -19.23 -22.92 -16.39
C PHE A 420 -18.36 -23.41 -15.24
N ARG A 421 -18.35 -24.71 -14.97
CA ARG A 421 -17.54 -25.29 -13.87
C ARG A 421 -16.08 -24.84 -13.86
N HIS A 422 -15.55 -24.37 -14.98
CA HIS A 422 -14.15 -24.06 -15.20
C HIS A 422 -13.87 -22.64 -15.67
N LEU A 423 -14.91 -21.84 -15.98
CA LEU A 423 -14.76 -20.48 -16.51
C LEU A 423 -15.26 -19.43 -15.50
N TYR A 424 -14.32 -18.59 -15.06
CA TYR A 424 -14.55 -17.51 -14.11
C TYR A 424 -14.39 -16.17 -14.81
N LEU A 425 -15.39 -15.32 -14.71
CA LEU A 425 -15.34 -13.93 -15.16
C LEU A 425 -15.26 -13.00 -13.95
N LYS A 426 -14.46 -11.95 -14.05
CA LYS A 426 -14.42 -10.85 -13.08
C LYS A 426 -14.32 -9.53 -13.81
N GLY A 427 -14.98 -8.51 -13.27
CA GLY A 427 -14.87 -7.15 -13.77
C GLY A 427 -15.07 -6.12 -12.68
N SER A 428 -14.52 -4.95 -12.91
CA SER A 428 -14.72 -3.78 -12.07
C SER A 428 -14.81 -2.53 -12.92
N TYR A 429 -15.59 -1.57 -12.46
CA TYR A 429 -15.65 -0.23 -12.99
C TYR A 429 -15.64 0.76 -11.86
N SER A 430 -14.88 1.84 -12.01
CA SER A 430 -14.80 2.95 -11.05
C SER A 430 -14.98 4.28 -11.78
N LEU A 431 -15.95 5.05 -11.30
CA LEU A 431 -16.11 6.46 -11.58
C LEU A 431 -15.59 7.23 -10.38
N CYS A 432 -14.64 8.14 -10.59
CA CYS A 432 -14.06 8.97 -9.53
C CYS A 432 -13.95 10.42 -10.01
N ASP A 433 -14.78 11.29 -9.49
CA ASP A 433 -14.72 12.73 -9.70
C ASP A 433 -14.08 13.39 -8.46
N ALA A 434 -12.84 13.83 -8.60
CA ALA A 434 -12.05 14.41 -7.51
C ALA A 434 -11.66 15.83 -7.90
N THR A 435 -12.25 16.81 -7.21
CA THR A 435 -12.16 18.23 -7.55
C THR A 435 -11.51 19.02 -6.43
N ASP A 436 -10.59 19.92 -6.75
CA ASP A 436 -10.11 20.96 -5.86
C ASP A 436 -11.17 22.06 -5.80
N ASN A 437 -11.71 22.34 -4.60
CA ASN A 437 -12.83 23.26 -4.45
C ASN A 437 -12.43 24.75 -4.63
N ALA A 438 -11.14 25.06 -4.53
CA ALA A 438 -10.66 26.43 -4.72
C ALA A 438 -10.54 26.81 -6.20
N THR A 439 -10.15 25.85 -7.04
CA THR A 439 -9.94 26.07 -8.47
C THR A 439 -11.08 25.54 -9.34
N GLY A 440 -11.88 24.59 -8.82
CA GLY A 440 -12.88 23.86 -9.59
C GLY A 440 -12.28 22.81 -10.55
N GLU A 441 -10.96 22.65 -10.55
CA GLU A 441 -10.24 21.70 -11.42
C GLU A 441 -10.15 20.30 -10.80
N GLN A 442 -9.99 19.31 -11.67
CA GLN A 442 -9.72 17.94 -11.20
C GLN A 442 -8.36 17.86 -10.50
N LEU A 443 -8.31 17.09 -9.41
CA LEU A 443 -7.05 16.81 -8.74
C LEU A 443 -6.07 16.13 -9.70
N SER A 444 -4.83 16.64 -9.74
CA SER A 444 -3.78 16.13 -10.63
C SER A 444 -3.59 14.62 -10.49
N GLY A 445 -3.57 13.91 -11.61
CA GLY A 445 -3.44 12.46 -11.72
C GLY A 445 -4.70 11.68 -11.33
N ASN A 446 -5.86 12.35 -11.14
CA ASN A 446 -7.13 11.65 -10.98
C ASN A 446 -7.59 11.05 -12.32
N VAL A 447 -7.98 9.80 -12.28
CA VAL A 447 -8.59 9.06 -13.40
C VAL A 447 -10.08 9.01 -13.18
N LYS A 448 -10.85 9.69 -14.05
CA LYS A 448 -12.31 9.77 -13.88
C LYS A 448 -13.00 8.43 -14.12
N HIS A 449 -12.59 7.70 -15.15
CA HIS A 449 -13.16 6.39 -15.50
C HIS A 449 -12.05 5.35 -15.59
N SER A 450 -12.17 4.29 -14.84
CA SER A 450 -11.24 3.16 -14.90
C SER A 450 -11.98 1.84 -14.70
N GLY A 451 -11.34 0.74 -15.10
CA GLY A 451 -11.92 -0.57 -14.88
C GLY A 451 -10.98 -1.69 -15.26
N THR A 452 -11.41 -2.89 -14.89
CA THR A 452 -10.73 -4.14 -15.20
C THR A 452 -11.72 -5.18 -15.68
N ALA A 453 -11.24 -6.08 -16.54
CA ALA A 453 -11.99 -7.26 -16.93
C ALA A 453 -11.04 -8.45 -16.99
N SER A 454 -11.48 -9.62 -16.58
CA SER A 454 -10.72 -10.86 -16.72
C SER A 454 -11.60 -12.07 -16.95
N ALA A 455 -11.08 -13.01 -17.72
CA ALA A 455 -11.61 -14.35 -17.89
C ALA A 455 -10.51 -15.35 -17.51
N THR A 456 -10.83 -16.30 -16.63
CA THR A 456 -9.92 -17.35 -16.18
C THR A 456 -10.59 -18.71 -16.41
N TRP A 457 -9.94 -19.55 -17.19
CA TRP A 457 -10.33 -20.94 -17.37
C TRP A 457 -9.37 -21.83 -16.59
N ASN A 458 -9.91 -22.74 -15.77
CA ASN A 458 -9.15 -23.75 -15.04
C ASN A 458 -9.65 -25.13 -15.45
N GLY A 459 -8.78 -26.01 -15.93
CA GLY A 459 -9.19 -27.32 -16.39
C GLY A 459 -8.03 -28.27 -16.59
N ASN A 460 -8.37 -29.53 -16.91
CA ASN A 460 -7.41 -30.57 -17.20
C ASN A 460 -7.33 -30.78 -18.70
N PHE A 461 -6.11 -30.75 -19.21
CA PHE A 461 -5.81 -30.99 -20.62
C PHE A 461 -4.44 -31.71 -20.72
N LEU A 462 -4.28 -32.68 -21.66
CA LEU A 462 -3.03 -33.42 -21.88
C LEU A 462 -2.35 -33.90 -20.59
N LYS A 463 -3.10 -34.58 -19.72
CA LYS A 463 -2.62 -35.11 -18.42
C LYS A 463 -2.01 -34.05 -17.49
N GLY A 464 -2.44 -32.78 -17.60
CA GLY A 464 -1.99 -31.69 -16.72
C GLY A 464 -3.13 -30.76 -16.31
N GLN A 465 -2.95 -30.09 -15.18
CA GLN A 465 -3.83 -29.02 -14.73
C GLN A 465 -3.35 -27.70 -15.32
N TYR A 466 -4.26 -26.98 -15.95
CA TYR A 466 -3.96 -25.69 -16.57
C TYR A 466 -4.85 -24.60 -16.00
N SER A 467 -4.27 -23.42 -15.87
CA SER A 467 -4.97 -22.16 -15.68
C SER A 467 -4.63 -21.23 -16.81
N VAL A 468 -5.63 -20.75 -17.54
CA VAL A 468 -5.48 -19.78 -18.63
C VAL A 468 -6.25 -18.54 -18.26
N GLN A 469 -5.57 -17.40 -18.21
CA GLN A 469 -6.20 -16.11 -17.88
C GLN A 469 -5.91 -15.09 -18.96
N ILE A 470 -6.95 -14.36 -19.35
CA ILE A 470 -6.84 -13.08 -20.08
C ILE A 470 -7.39 -12.01 -19.15
N ALA A 471 -6.64 -10.92 -18.96
CA ALA A 471 -7.07 -9.81 -18.13
C ALA A 471 -6.67 -8.48 -18.75
N GLY A 472 -7.56 -7.51 -18.66
CA GLY A 472 -7.36 -6.17 -19.18
C GLY A 472 -7.70 -5.10 -18.15
N ARG A 473 -7.11 -3.94 -18.33
CA ARG A 473 -7.44 -2.71 -17.60
C ARG A 473 -7.58 -1.56 -18.58
N PHE A 474 -8.51 -0.68 -18.30
CA PHE A 474 -8.69 0.56 -19.05
C PHE A 474 -8.67 1.76 -18.11
N SER A 475 -8.29 2.91 -18.64
CA SER A 475 -8.26 4.18 -17.95
C SER A 475 -8.62 5.30 -18.92
N SER A 476 -9.49 6.22 -18.51
CA SER A 476 -9.69 7.49 -19.21
C SER A 476 -8.44 8.37 -19.13
N PRO A 477 -8.33 9.41 -19.95
CA PRO A 477 -7.33 10.44 -19.78
C PRO A 477 -7.34 11.02 -18.36
N HIS A 478 -6.18 11.41 -17.88
CA HIS A 478 -6.04 12.15 -16.62
C HIS A 478 -5.07 13.31 -16.80
N SER A 479 -5.34 14.39 -16.09
CA SER A 479 -4.47 15.54 -16.07
C SER A 479 -3.26 15.27 -15.17
N TYR A 480 -2.09 15.71 -15.58
CA TYR A 480 -0.89 15.77 -14.75
C TYR A 480 -0.22 17.13 -14.96
N SER A 481 0.28 17.71 -13.88
CA SER A 481 1.01 18.96 -13.92
C SER A 481 2.51 18.70 -13.81
N SER A 482 3.27 19.22 -14.76
CA SER A 482 4.73 19.18 -14.74
C SER A 482 5.25 20.56 -15.14
N SER A 483 6.11 21.15 -14.30
CA SER A 483 6.74 22.47 -14.55
C SER A 483 5.73 23.60 -14.88
N GLY A 484 4.61 23.63 -14.13
CA GLY A 484 3.56 24.65 -14.32
C GLY A 484 2.66 24.46 -15.56
N LYS A 485 2.88 23.40 -16.35
CA LYS A 485 2.02 23.04 -17.48
C LYS A 485 1.14 21.85 -17.13
N THR A 486 -0.16 21.99 -17.34
CA THR A 486 -1.11 20.89 -17.25
C THR A 486 -1.19 20.18 -18.60
N SER A 487 -0.93 18.88 -18.61
CA SER A 487 -1.00 18.02 -19.78
C SER A 487 -2.01 16.90 -19.54
N LEU A 488 -2.58 16.34 -20.61
CA LEU A 488 -3.47 15.19 -20.54
C LEU A 488 -2.74 13.95 -21.03
N SER A 489 -2.84 12.86 -20.26
CA SER A 489 -2.40 11.53 -20.73
C SER A 489 -3.35 11.02 -21.82
N LYS A 490 -2.90 10.08 -22.65
CA LYS A 490 -3.81 9.32 -23.51
C LYS A 490 -4.64 8.32 -22.67
N PRO A 491 -5.87 7.99 -23.11
CA PRO A 491 -6.58 6.85 -22.54
C PRO A 491 -5.79 5.58 -22.85
N TYR A 492 -5.79 4.61 -21.94
CA TYR A 492 -5.10 3.36 -22.21
C TYR A 492 -5.99 2.13 -22.00
N ASN A 493 -5.63 1.08 -22.73
CA ASN A 493 -6.26 -0.21 -22.67
C ASN A 493 -5.16 -1.28 -22.77
N ILE A 494 -4.79 -1.85 -21.63
CA ILE A 494 -3.64 -2.77 -21.51
C ILE A 494 -4.14 -4.15 -21.10
N TRP A 495 -3.80 -5.15 -21.90
CA TRP A 495 -4.19 -6.54 -21.71
C TRP A 495 -3.00 -7.45 -21.46
N LYS A 496 -3.22 -8.50 -20.70
CA LYS A 496 -2.25 -9.57 -20.46
C LYS A 496 -2.89 -10.94 -20.66
N ALA A 497 -2.07 -11.91 -21.06
CA ALA A 497 -2.39 -13.33 -21.07
C ALA A 497 -1.43 -14.08 -20.16
N VAL A 498 -1.93 -15.04 -19.41
CA VAL A 498 -1.16 -15.89 -18.50
C VAL A 498 -1.62 -17.34 -18.68
N ILE A 499 -0.67 -18.23 -18.86
CA ILE A 499 -0.89 -19.68 -18.90
C ILE A 499 -0.03 -20.30 -17.81
N THR A 500 -0.63 -21.05 -16.90
CA THR A 500 0.08 -21.81 -15.88
C THR A 500 -0.25 -23.28 -16.01
N LYS A 501 0.77 -24.14 -16.04
CA LYS A 501 0.65 -25.58 -15.98
C LYS A 501 1.21 -26.09 -14.66
N ARG A 502 0.40 -26.87 -13.96
CA ARG A 502 0.80 -27.54 -12.71
C ARG A 502 1.14 -28.99 -12.96
N PHE A 503 2.28 -29.40 -12.41
CA PHE A 503 2.77 -30.78 -12.38
C PHE A 503 2.81 -31.26 -10.92
N HIS A 504 2.22 -32.42 -10.65
CA HIS A 504 2.34 -33.10 -9.38
C HIS A 504 3.49 -34.10 -9.45
N LEU A 505 4.53 -33.91 -8.65
CA LEU A 505 5.74 -34.72 -8.60
C LEU A 505 5.80 -35.46 -7.25
N GLY A 506 4.94 -36.47 -7.09
CA GLY A 506 4.74 -37.14 -5.80
C GLY A 506 4.05 -36.20 -4.80
N LYS A 507 4.74 -35.88 -3.69
CA LYS A 507 4.26 -34.91 -2.70
C LYS A 507 4.53 -33.45 -3.11
N ASN A 508 5.37 -33.22 -4.11
CA ASN A 508 5.82 -31.90 -4.49
C ASN A 508 5.01 -31.35 -5.66
N ASP A 509 4.99 -30.05 -5.79
CA ASP A 509 4.33 -29.35 -6.89
C ASP A 509 5.33 -28.49 -7.68
N LEU A 510 5.22 -28.55 -9.00
CA LEU A 510 5.93 -27.67 -9.92
C LEU A 510 4.93 -26.92 -10.80
N ASN A 511 4.98 -25.60 -10.78
CA ASN A 511 4.17 -24.76 -11.64
C ASN A 511 5.07 -24.06 -12.67
N LEU A 512 4.74 -24.21 -13.95
CA LEU A 512 5.33 -23.48 -15.06
C LEU A 512 4.36 -22.41 -15.52
N THR A 513 4.80 -21.15 -15.56
CA THR A 513 3.99 -20.00 -15.95
C THR A 513 4.60 -19.30 -17.17
N LEU A 514 3.79 -19.07 -18.19
CA LEU A 514 4.08 -18.20 -19.32
C LEU A 514 3.14 -16.99 -19.26
N LYS A 515 3.70 -15.80 -19.39
CA LYS A 515 2.91 -14.56 -19.37
C LYS A 515 3.34 -13.65 -20.51
N CYS A 516 2.38 -13.03 -21.17
CA CYS A 516 2.57 -11.90 -22.05
C CYS A 516 1.80 -10.69 -21.47
N ASP A 517 2.52 -9.67 -21.05
CA ASP A 517 1.97 -8.40 -20.59
C ASP A 517 1.90 -7.42 -21.75
N ASN A 518 0.90 -6.50 -21.70
CA ASN A 518 0.70 -5.50 -22.74
C ASN A 518 0.60 -6.13 -24.16
N LEU A 519 -0.36 -7.06 -24.34
CA LEU A 519 -0.57 -7.84 -25.56
C LEU A 519 -0.60 -6.97 -26.84
N PHE A 520 -1.16 -5.77 -26.76
CA PHE A 520 -1.33 -4.86 -27.89
C PHE A 520 -0.21 -3.83 -28.02
N ASN A 521 0.88 -3.98 -27.22
CA ASN A 521 2.06 -3.12 -27.26
C ASN A 521 1.73 -1.62 -27.12
N PHE A 522 0.85 -1.28 -26.20
CA PHE A 522 0.52 0.11 -25.90
C PHE A 522 1.77 0.86 -25.42
N GLN A 523 2.03 2.01 -25.98
CA GLN A 523 3.13 2.91 -25.60
C GLN A 523 2.61 4.34 -25.54
N ASP A 524 3.00 5.07 -24.50
CA ASP A 524 2.72 6.48 -24.31
C ASP A 524 3.91 7.13 -23.60
N PRO A 525 4.50 8.21 -24.13
CA PRO A 525 5.65 8.88 -23.52
C PRO A 525 5.36 9.46 -22.14
N THR A 526 4.08 9.72 -21.81
CA THR A 526 3.66 10.21 -20.49
C THR A 526 3.47 9.11 -19.47
N PHE A 527 3.51 7.86 -19.92
CA PHE A 527 3.28 6.67 -19.12
C PHE A 527 4.49 5.74 -19.23
N ILE A 528 5.27 5.64 -18.15
CA ILE A 528 6.46 4.76 -18.10
C ILE A 528 6.03 3.31 -18.33
N ASN A 529 6.15 2.85 -19.58
CA ASN A 529 5.69 1.55 -20.03
C ASN A 529 6.71 0.94 -21.00
N PRO A 530 7.27 -0.23 -20.69
CA PRO A 530 8.28 -0.90 -21.53
C PRO A 530 7.71 -1.50 -22.83
N GLY A 531 6.42 -1.29 -23.13
CA GLY A 531 5.74 -1.97 -24.22
C GLY A 531 5.38 -3.43 -23.88
N ARG A 532 5.36 -4.31 -24.86
CA ARG A 532 5.05 -5.73 -24.66
C ARG A 532 6.16 -6.45 -23.90
N GLN A 533 5.79 -7.23 -22.88
CA GLN A 533 6.71 -7.97 -22.04
C GLN A 533 6.34 -9.45 -22.01
N TYR A 534 7.36 -10.32 -22.05
CA TYR A 534 7.20 -11.76 -21.92
C TYR A 534 7.87 -12.24 -20.64
N LEU A 535 7.24 -13.22 -19.97
CA LEU A 535 7.75 -13.82 -18.74
C LEU A 535 7.61 -15.34 -18.82
N ILE A 536 8.66 -16.02 -18.38
CA ILE A 536 8.66 -17.43 -18.01
C ILE A 536 8.93 -17.52 -16.51
N GLY A 537 8.16 -18.34 -15.80
CA GLY A 537 8.29 -18.53 -14.36
C GLY A 537 8.19 -19.99 -13.96
N LEU A 538 8.98 -20.37 -12.97
CA LEU A 538 8.98 -21.66 -12.30
C LEU A 538 8.72 -21.43 -10.81
N ASN A 539 7.76 -22.16 -10.25
CA ASN A 539 7.52 -22.25 -8.82
C ASN A 539 7.57 -23.72 -8.41
N TYR A 540 8.49 -24.07 -7.56
CA TYR A 540 8.63 -25.41 -7.01
C TYR A 540 8.35 -25.40 -5.52
N LYS A 541 7.46 -26.29 -5.08
CA LYS A 541 7.11 -26.50 -3.66
C LYS A 541 7.47 -27.93 -3.27
N PHE A 542 8.32 -28.03 -2.26
CA PHE A 542 8.68 -29.27 -1.57
C PHE A 542 7.86 -29.35 -0.28
N ASN A 543 7.10 -30.48 -0.09
CA ASN A 543 6.23 -30.74 1.04
C ASN A 543 6.71 -31.96 1.83
#